data_f357c2e83fd5b02a6f8ec51eb0d9643a
#
_entry.id   f357c2e83fd5b02a6f8ec51eb0d9643a
#
_cell.length_a   1.000
_cell.length_b   1.000
_cell.length_c   1.000
_cell.angle_alpha   90.00
_cell.angle_beta   90.00
_cell.angle_gamma   90.00
#
_symmetry.space_group_name_H-M   'P 1'
#
loop_
_entity.id
_entity.type
_entity.pdbx_description
1 polymer ?
#
loop_
_entity_poly.entity_id
_entity_poly.type
_entity_poly.pdbx_seq_one_letter_code
_entity_poly.pdbx_strand_id
1 'polypeptide(L)'
;MKNNKKLKTALIVFIVILAFVLCFNVGVYAAYALAATEVSYTKPGTSTSISVKTALDELYTKIPKHKVGDEVTYKGEPFFVIADKGTTYELLAKYVLNSAATKQENADTDCKFSTSNYWKGETLPSSSPYLNLNTYLAVRNDSGSAVYKANNYAKSLGAIGGRLLTYEEATSLQSSYKDIINVTYGKSKYYWLGSASNTDSVWSVYGRGGGLNGLIFSSSYSYGVRPVIEISKSAI
;
A
#
# COMPACT_ATOMS: atom_id res chain seq x y z
N MET A 1 -11.27 47.14 21.86
CA MET A 1 -12.26 46.83 20.80
C MET A 1 -11.82 45.85 19.70
N LYS A 2 -10.51 45.59 19.52
CA LYS A 2 -9.99 44.68 18.43
C LYS A 2 -10.26 43.17 18.70
N ASN A 3 -10.40 42.74 19.95
CA ASN A 3 -10.61 41.33 20.30
C ASN A 3 -12.03 40.78 20.00
N ASN A 4 -13.05 41.64 20.01
CA ASN A 4 -14.44 41.22 19.78
C ASN A 4 -14.73 40.85 18.31
N LYS A 5 -13.98 41.42 17.35
CA LYS A 5 -14.15 41.05 15.92
C LYS A 5 -13.61 39.65 15.66
N LYS A 6 -12.43 39.31 16.19
CA LYS A 6 -11.82 37.97 16.00
C LYS A 6 -12.66 36.87 16.65
N LEU A 7 -13.22 37.15 17.85
CA LEU A 7 -14.08 36.21 18.56
C LEU A 7 -15.42 35.97 17.81
N LYS A 8 -16.01 37.01 17.24
CA LYS A 8 -17.22 36.89 16.43
C LYS A 8 -16.98 36.10 15.16
N THR A 9 -15.86 36.33 14.49
CA THR A 9 -15.51 35.57 13.27
C THR A 9 -15.24 34.07 13.57
N ALA A 10 -14.54 33.78 14.67
CA ALA A 10 -14.31 32.41 15.11
C ALA A 10 -15.62 31.69 15.49
N LEU A 11 -16.55 32.40 16.16
CA LEU A 11 -17.85 31.84 16.51
C LEU A 11 -18.72 31.56 15.30
N ILE A 12 -18.69 32.44 14.29
CA ILE A 12 -19.44 32.22 13.02
C ILE A 12 -18.89 31.02 12.27
N VAL A 13 -17.56 30.87 12.18
CA VAL A 13 -16.92 29.70 11.57
C VAL A 13 -17.28 28.42 12.31
N PHE A 14 -17.29 28.44 13.64
CA PHE A 14 -17.67 27.29 14.46
C PHE A 14 -19.15 26.91 14.25
N ILE A 15 -20.05 27.87 14.19
CA ILE A 15 -21.48 27.63 13.95
C ILE A 15 -21.72 27.06 12.53
N VAL A 16 -20.99 27.56 11.53
CA VAL A 16 -21.07 27.04 10.16
C VAL A 16 -20.57 25.60 10.10
N ILE A 17 -19.47 25.28 10.76
CA ILE A 17 -18.94 23.92 10.84
C ILE A 17 -19.92 22.98 11.58
N LEU A 18 -20.51 23.44 12.68
CA LEU A 18 -21.49 22.67 13.45
C LEU A 18 -22.76 22.41 12.66
N ALA A 19 -23.25 23.41 11.91
CA ALA A 19 -24.39 23.28 11.02
C ALA A 19 -24.09 22.27 9.87
N PHE A 20 -22.88 22.25 9.36
CA PHE A 20 -22.43 21.28 8.38
C PHE A 20 -22.45 19.84 8.90
N VAL A 21 -21.98 19.63 10.13
CA VAL A 21 -21.97 18.30 10.77
C VAL A 21 -23.38 17.79 11.03
N LEU A 22 -24.32 18.68 11.38
CA LEU A 22 -25.73 18.34 11.61
C LEU A 22 -26.53 18.10 10.31
N CYS A 23 -26.16 18.75 9.19
CA CYS A 23 -26.81 18.56 7.89
C CYS A 23 -26.33 17.31 7.13
N PHE A 24 -25.30 16.61 7.61
CA PHE A 24 -24.80 15.37 7.00
C PHE A 24 -25.85 14.24 6.94
N ASN A 25 -26.92 14.36 7.73
CA ASN A 25 -27.99 13.35 7.79
C ASN A 25 -29.22 13.66 6.92
N VAL A 26 -29.28 14.76 6.18
CA VAL A 26 -30.53 15.19 5.51
C VAL A 26 -30.29 15.77 4.09
N GLY A 27 -29.53 15.13 3.23
CA GLY A 27 -29.65 15.28 1.76
C GLY A 27 -29.65 16.68 1.10
N VAL A 28 -29.17 17.76 1.74
CA VAL A 28 -29.25 19.15 1.21
C VAL A 28 -27.91 19.65 0.66
N TYR A 29 -27.22 18.82 -0.09
CA TYR A 29 -25.86 19.10 -0.60
C TYR A 29 -25.76 20.24 -1.64
N ALA A 30 -26.80 20.47 -2.47
CA ALA A 30 -26.65 21.35 -3.64
C ALA A 30 -26.73 22.86 -3.31
N ALA A 31 -27.52 23.28 -2.33
CA ALA A 31 -27.71 24.69 -2.01
C ALA A 31 -26.54 25.30 -1.21
N TYR A 32 -25.89 24.50 -0.38
CA TYR A 32 -24.76 24.96 0.46
C TYR A 32 -23.41 24.98 -0.28
N ALA A 33 -23.24 24.20 -1.35
CA ALA A 33 -22.03 24.23 -2.15
C ALA A 33 -21.81 25.59 -2.84
N LEU A 34 -22.88 26.26 -3.24
CA LEU A 34 -22.82 27.61 -3.82
C LEU A 34 -22.41 28.67 -2.77
N ALA A 35 -23.00 28.62 -1.57
CA ALA A 35 -22.68 29.58 -0.52
C ALA A 35 -21.25 29.41 0.04
N ALA A 36 -20.73 28.17 0.07
CA ALA A 36 -19.38 27.88 0.54
C ALA A 36 -18.27 28.38 -0.40
N THR A 37 -18.58 28.64 -1.69
CA THR A 37 -17.62 29.22 -2.64
C THR A 37 -17.40 30.71 -2.43
N GLU A 38 -18.37 31.41 -1.82
CA GLU A 38 -18.30 32.85 -1.57
C GLU A 38 -17.61 33.21 -0.24
N VAL A 39 -17.49 32.24 0.67
CA VAL A 39 -16.80 32.45 1.96
C VAL A 39 -15.32 32.15 1.79
N SER A 40 -14.49 33.17 1.98
CA SER A 40 -13.04 33.04 1.95
C SER A 40 -12.47 32.77 3.35
N TYR A 41 -11.49 31.89 3.43
CA TYR A 41 -10.72 31.56 4.63
C TYR A 41 -9.25 31.80 4.39
N THR A 42 -8.59 32.53 5.27
CA THR A 42 -7.14 32.71 5.21
C THR A 42 -6.45 31.65 6.04
N LYS A 43 -5.67 30.80 5.40
CA LYS A 43 -4.94 29.71 6.05
C LYS A 43 -3.98 30.30 7.12
N PRO A 44 -4.02 29.81 8.38
CA PRO A 44 -3.11 30.27 9.43
C PRO A 44 -1.65 30.20 8.99
N GLY A 45 -0.90 31.30 9.22
CA GLY A 45 0.52 31.38 8.84
C GLY A 45 0.81 31.66 7.35
N THR A 46 -0.21 31.94 6.54
CA THR A 46 -0.06 32.33 5.15
C THR A 46 -0.88 33.57 4.81
N SER A 47 -0.55 34.25 3.72
CA SER A 47 -1.38 35.33 3.16
C SER A 47 -2.40 34.82 2.13
N THR A 48 -2.46 33.52 1.91
CA THR A 48 -3.31 32.92 0.89
C THR A 48 -4.73 32.77 1.40
N SER A 49 -5.68 33.36 0.71
CA SER A 49 -7.11 33.18 0.94
C SER A 49 -7.65 32.11 -0.01
N ILE A 50 -8.36 31.13 0.53
CA ILE A 50 -9.04 30.08 -0.24
C ILE A 50 -10.51 30.04 0.14
N SER A 51 -11.38 29.56 -0.75
CA SER A 51 -12.78 29.35 -0.40
C SER A 51 -12.94 28.24 0.63
N VAL A 52 -14.00 28.33 1.44
CA VAL A 52 -14.33 27.23 2.37
C VAL A 52 -14.53 25.91 1.63
N LYS A 53 -15.08 25.95 0.42
CA LYS A 53 -15.19 24.78 -0.44
C LYS A 53 -13.80 24.18 -0.75
N THR A 54 -12.85 25.01 -1.19
CA THR A 54 -11.48 24.56 -1.49
C THR A 54 -10.81 23.98 -0.23
N ALA A 55 -10.98 24.62 0.93
CA ALA A 55 -10.43 24.12 2.19
C ALA A 55 -11.04 22.77 2.59
N LEU A 56 -12.33 22.58 2.38
CA LEU A 56 -13.02 21.29 2.60
C LEU A 56 -12.57 20.23 1.59
N ASP A 57 -12.46 20.58 0.32
CA ASP A 57 -11.96 19.65 -0.71
C ASP A 57 -10.53 19.21 -0.40
N GLU A 58 -9.64 20.13 0.04
CA GLU A 58 -8.29 19.79 0.52
C GLU A 58 -8.33 18.88 1.76
N LEU A 59 -9.25 19.11 2.68
CA LEU A 59 -9.43 18.27 3.86
C LEU A 59 -9.95 16.88 3.48
N TYR A 60 -10.92 16.83 2.58
CA TYR A 60 -11.48 15.57 2.06
C TYR A 60 -10.44 14.71 1.36
N THR A 61 -9.52 15.34 0.60
CA THR A 61 -8.42 14.61 -0.04
C THR A 61 -7.38 14.07 0.96
N LYS A 62 -7.34 14.64 2.17
CA LYS A 62 -6.45 14.19 3.26
C LYS A 62 -7.06 13.08 4.12
N ILE A 63 -8.38 12.91 4.10
CA ILE A 63 -9.04 11.80 4.80
C ILE A 63 -8.74 10.52 4.02
N PRO A 64 -8.10 9.52 4.65
CA PRO A 64 -7.87 8.25 3.98
C PRO A 64 -9.20 7.63 3.59
N LYS A 65 -9.41 7.40 2.29
CA LYS A 65 -10.60 6.70 1.77
C LYS A 65 -10.59 5.24 2.21
N HIS A 66 -9.39 4.67 2.30
CA HIS A 66 -9.12 3.32 2.77
C HIS A 66 -8.04 3.34 3.84
N LYS A 67 -8.16 2.47 4.82
CA LYS A 67 -7.18 2.26 5.89
C LYS A 67 -6.43 0.95 5.70
N VAL A 68 -5.30 0.82 6.37
CA VAL A 68 -4.56 -0.44 6.42
C VAL A 68 -5.49 -1.55 6.93
N GLY A 69 -5.53 -2.64 6.21
CA GLY A 69 -6.41 -3.78 6.46
C GLY A 69 -7.65 -3.86 5.57
N ASP A 70 -8.05 -2.77 4.94
CA ASP A 70 -9.20 -2.79 4.05
C ASP A 70 -8.90 -3.61 2.79
N GLU A 71 -9.90 -4.41 2.38
CA GLU A 71 -9.89 -5.08 1.09
C GLU A 71 -10.43 -4.14 0.02
N VAL A 72 -9.72 -4.01 -1.09
CA VAL A 72 -10.06 -3.16 -2.23
C VAL A 72 -9.94 -3.92 -3.54
N THR A 73 -10.63 -3.45 -4.56
CA THR A 73 -10.51 -3.98 -5.92
C THR A 73 -9.81 -2.96 -6.81
N TYR A 74 -8.72 -3.35 -7.46
CA TYR A 74 -8.02 -2.53 -8.45
C TYR A 74 -7.86 -3.30 -9.77
N LYS A 75 -8.37 -2.73 -10.87
CA LYS A 75 -8.37 -3.37 -12.21
C LYS A 75 -8.97 -4.79 -12.24
N GLY A 76 -9.99 -5.02 -11.40
CA GLY A 76 -10.66 -6.32 -11.29
C GLY A 76 -9.98 -7.34 -10.40
N GLU A 77 -8.83 -7.01 -9.82
CA GLU A 77 -8.06 -7.87 -8.93
C GLU A 77 -8.21 -7.45 -7.45
N PRO A 78 -8.29 -8.39 -6.51
CA PRO A 78 -8.47 -8.07 -5.08
C PRO A 78 -7.13 -7.81 -4.39
N PHE A 79 -7.12 -6.81 -3.51
CA PHE A 79 -5.94 -6.41 -2.73
C PHE A 79 -6.31 -6.02 -1.32
N PHE A 80 -5.32 -6.03 -0.44
CA PHE A 80 -5.39 -5.38 0.88
C PHE A 80 -4.55 -4.12 0.90
N VAL A 81 -5.08 -3.04 1.45
CA VAL A 81 -4.28 -1.83 1.75
C VAL A 81 -3.30 -2.17 2.86
N ILE A 82 -2.00 -2.00 2.62
CA ILE A 82 -0.95 -2.24 3.62
C ILE A 82 -0.25 -0.97 4.07
N ALA A 83 -0.30 0.10 3.27
CA ALA A 83 0.21 1.41 3.66
C ALA A 83 -0.51 2.55 2.95
N ASP A 84 -0.64 3.67 3.66
CA ASP A 84 -1.03 4.98 3.14
C ASP A 84 0.20 5.87 3.09
N LYS A 85 0.60 6.28 1.88
CA LYS A 85 1.77 7.14 1.62
C LYS A 85 1.38 8.60 1.36
N GLY A 86 0.20 9.00 1.76
CA GLY A 86 -0.31 10.36 1.52
C GLY A 86 -1.01 10.51 0.18
N THR A 87 -0.32 10.40 -0.94
CA THR A 87 -0.89 10.50 -2.31
C THR A 87 -1.11 9.13 -2.95
N THR A 88 -0.49 8.09 -2.44
CA THR A 88 -0.56 6.71 -2.95
C THR A 88 -0.97 5.74 -1.86
N TYR A 89 -1.45 4.58 -2.27
CA TYR A 89 -1.58 3.38 -1.44
C TYR A 89 -0.60 2.33 -1.89
N GLU A 90 -0.04 1.59 -0.93
CA GLU A 90 0.59 0.30 -1.19
C GLU A 90 -0.43 -0.80 -0.93
N LEU A 91 -0.61 -1.66 -1.92
CA LEU A 91 -1.61 -2.73 -1.92
C LEU A 91 -0.93 -4.09 -2.03
N LEU A 92 -1.19 -4.97 -1.08
CA LEU A 92 -0.75 -6.37 -1.12
C LEU A 92 -1.80 -7.22 -1.84
N ALA A 93 -1.41 -7.96 -2.85
CA ALA A 93 -2.29 -8.89 -3.54
C ALA A 93 -2.95 -9.86 -2.55
N LYS A 94 -4.25 -10.10 -2.69
CA LYS A 94 -4.99 -11.03 -1.83
C LYS A 94 -4.52 -12.47 -2.02
N TYR A 95 -4.23 -12.84 -3.27
CA TYR A 95 -3.77 -14.16 -3.66
C TYR A 95 -2.37 -14.10 -4.29
N VAL A 96 -1.76 -15.26 -4.47
CA VAL A 96 -0.53 -15.38 -5.27
C VAL A 96 -0.84 -15.24 -6.76
N LEU A 97 0.17 -14.91 -7.56
CA LEU A 97 0.01 -14.85 -9.01
C LEU A 97 -0.12 -16.27 -9.59
N ASN A 98 -0.81 -16.40 -10.72
CA ASN A 98 -0.79 -17.62 -11.52
C ASN A 98 0.60 -17.89 -12.13
N SER A 99 0.81 -19.06 -12.71
CA SER A 99 2.12 -19.47 -13.28
C SER A 99 2.62 -18.51 -14.37
N ALA A 100 1.72 -17.92 -15.15
CA ALA A 100 2.04 -16.90 -16.15
C ALA A 100 2.30 -15.51 -15.55
N ALA A 101 2.04 -15.31 -14.26
CA ALA A 101 2.14 -14.04 -13.54
C ALA A 101 1.29 -12.91 -14.15
N THR A 102 0.13 -13.24 -14.70
CA THR A 102 -0.78 -12.32 -15.39
C THR A 102 -1.99 -11.91 -14.55
N LYS A 103 -2.35 -12.71 -13.55
CA LYS A 103 -3.48 -12.46 -12.64
C LYS A 103 -3.23 -13.10 -11.28
N GLN A 104 -3.95 -12.64 -10.27
CA GLN A 104 -4.03 -13.32 -8.99
C GLN A 104 -4.86 -14.61 -9.13
N GLU A 105 -4.42 -15.66 -8.48
CA GLU A 105 -5.13 -16.93 -8.48
C GLU A 105 -4.98 -17.64 -7.13
N ASN A 106 -6.08 -18.25 -6.70
CA ASN A 106 -6.09 -19.07 -5.51
C ASN A 106 -5.55 -20.49 -5.81
N ALA A 107 -4.41 -20.57 -6.47
CA ALA A 107 -3.78 -21.82 -6.89
C ALA A 107 -2.28 -21.80 -6.61
N ASP A 108 -1.65 -22.98 -6.71
CA ASP A 108 -0.20 -23.06 -6.57
C ASP A 108 0.50 -22.43 -7.75
N THR A 109 1.32 -21.45 -7.45
CA THR A 109 2.36 -21.01 -8.35
C THR A 109 3.71 -21.28 -7.74
N ASP A 110 4.48 -22.10 -8.41
CA ASP A 110 5.85 -22.36 -8.05
C ASP A 110 6.77 -21.46 -8.88
N CYS A 111 7.37 -20.49 -8.20
CA CYS A 111 8.35 -19.59 -8.78
C CYS A 111 9.61 -19.59 -7.93
N LYS A 112 10.76 -19.69 -8.58
CA LYS A 112 12.04 -19.47 -7.92
C LYS A 112 12.17 -18.01 -7.53
N PHE A 113 12.83 -17.73 -6.40
CA PHE A 113 13.14 -16.36 -6.06
C PHE A 113 14.04 -15.71 -7.12
N SER A 114 15.04 -16.44 -7.57
CA SER A 114 15.95 -16.06 -8.65
C SER A 114 16.34 -17.27 -9.46
N THR A 115 16.61 -17.10 -10.75
CA THR A 115 17.14 -18.16 -11.63
C THR A 115 18.66 -18.30 -11.52
N SER A 116 19.32 -17.36 -10.86
CA SER A 116 20.76 -17.37 -10.61
C SER A 116 21.10 -16.86 -9.21
N ASN A 117 22.32 -17.11 -8.76
CA ASN A 117 22.80 -16.72 -7.42
C ASN A 117 23.30 -15.27 -7.40
N TYR A 118 22.45 -14.31 -7.73
CA TYR A 118 22.85 -12.92 -7.92
C TYR A 118 23.45 -12.25 -6.68
N TRP A 119 23.13 -12.71 -5.48
CA TRP A 119 23.72 -12.12 -4.27
C TRP A 119 24.71 -13.02 -3.55
N LYS A 120 25.03 -14.18 -4.10
CA LYS A 120 26.05 -15.05 -3.51
C LYS A 120 27.40 -14.34 -3.51
N GLY A 121 27.90 -14.04 -2.34
CA GLY A 121 29.11 -13.25 -2.15
C GLY A 121 28.90 -11.74 -1.99
N GLU A 122 27.66 -11.25 -2.08
CA GLU A 122 27.34 -9.85 -1.77
C GLU A 122 27.41 -9.61 -0.26
N THR A 123 27.92 -8.43 0.12
CA THR A 123 27.90 -8.00 1.53
C THR A 123 26.53 -7.40 1.85
N LEU A 124 25.72 -8.13 2.60
CA LEU A 124 24.47 -7.60 3.13
C LEU A 124 24.76 -6.65 4.31
N PRO A 125 23.96 -5.60 4.50
CA PRO A 125 24.05 -4.78 5.70
C PRO A 125 23.86 -5.66 6.94
N SER A 126 24.79 -5.60 7.88
CA SER A 126 24.80 -6.45 9.07
C SER A 126 23.60 -6.26 10.01
N SER A 127 22.86 -5.19 9.84
CA SER A 127 21.72 -4.78 10.69
C SER A 127 20.38 -4.83 10.02
N SER A 128 20.28 -5.22 8.76
CA SER A 128 19.02 -5.18 8.00
C SER A 128 18.71 -6.53 7.37
N PRO A 129 17.47 -7.04 7.52
CA PRO A 129 16.98 -8.20 6.79
C PRO A 129 16.60 -7.86 5.34
N TYR A 130 16.94 -6.67 4.82
CA TYR A 130 16.64 -6.24 3.47
C TYR A 130 17.63 -6.76 2.46
N LEU A 131 17.15 -7.00 1.24
CA LEU A 131 18.01 -7.20 0.09
C LEU A 131 18.90 -5.99 -0.14
N ASN A 132 20.18 -6.25 -0.46
CA ASN A 132 21.05 -5.23 -1.04
C ASN A 132 20.40 -4.67 -2.31
N LEU A 133 20.41 -3.33 -2.50
CA LEU A 133 19.75 -2.67 -3.62
C LEU A 133 20.25 -3.19 -4.98
N ASN A 134 21.56 -3.40 -5.12
CA ASN A 134 22.14 -3.89 -6.37
C ASN A 134 21.69 -5.32 -6.67
N THR A 135 21.69 -6.18 -5.68
CA THR A 135 21.19 -7.55 -5.78
C THR A 135 19.72 -7.57 -6.14
N TYR A 136 18.92 -6.73 -5.49
CA TYR A 136 17.49 -6.60 -5.79
C TYR A 136 17.25 -6.14 -7.24
N LEU A 137 18.02 -5.17 -7.73
CA LEU A 137 17.93 -4.68 -9.11
C LEU A 137 18.31 -5.78 -10.13
N ALA A 138 19.34 -6.56 -9.85
CA ALA A 138 19.75 -7.68 -10.69
C ALA A 138 18.64 -8.74 -10.76
N VAL A 139 18.10 -9.15 -9.62
CA VAL A 139 16.97 -10.10 -9.54
C VAL A 139 15.72 -9.56 -10.21
N ARG A 140 15.45 -8.25 -10.13
CA ARG A 140 14.34 -7.60 -10.79
C ARG A 140 14.39 -7.71 -12.32
N ASN A 141 15.57 -7.82 -12.90
CA ASN A 141 15.78 -7.96 -14.35
C ASN A 141 15.83 -9.43 -14.79
N ASP A 142 15.85 -10.38 -13.86
CA ASP A 142 15.77 -11.80 -14.15
C ASP A 142 14.33 -12.22 -14.41
N SER A 143 13.97 -12.46 -15.68
CA SER A 143 12.61 -12.76 -16.13
C SER A 143 11.96 -13.97 -15.45
N GLY A 144 12.76 -14.90 -14.93
CA GLY A 144 12.28 -16.06 -14.20
C GLY A 144 12.08 -15.81 -12.69
N SER A 145 12.51 -14.67 -12.17
CA SER A 145 12.49 -14.38 -10.74
C SER A 145 11.11 -13.97 -10.23
N ALA A 146 10.89 -14.20 -8.92
CA ALA A 146 9.69 -13.73 -8.23
C ALA A 146 9.58 -12.21 -8.24
N VAL A 147 10.70 -11.50 -8.13
CA VAL A 147 10.77 -10.04 -8.12
C VAL A 147 10.38 -9.47 -9.49
N TYR A 148 10.90 -10.04 -10.57
CA TYR A 148 10.54 -9.67 -11.94
C TYR A 148 9.04 -9.85 -12.19
N LYS A 149 8.49 -11.01 -11.82
CA LYS A 149 7.07 -11.33 -11.98
C LYS A 149 6.18 -10.36 -11.21
N ALA A 150 6.52 -10.03 -9.96
CA ALA A 150 5.78 -9.04 -9.17
C ALA A 150 5.78 -7.66 -9.82
N ASN A 151 6.95 -7.20 -10.30
CA ASN A 151 7.08 -5.91 -10.97
C ASN A 151 6.32 -5.87 -12.30
N ASN A 152 6.38 -6.91 -13.11
CA ASN A 152 5.68 -6.95 -14.40
C ASN A 152 4.16 -7.04 -14.24
N TYR A 153 3.69 -7.79 -13.24
CA TYR A 153 2.27 -7.79 -12.90
C TYR A 153 1.78 -6.39 -12.53
N ALA A 154 2.50 -5.67 -11.67
CA ALA A 154 2.16 -4.30 -11.33
C ALA A 154 2.09 -3.39 -12.57
N LYS A 155 3.08 -3.49 -13.47
CA LYS A 155 3.09 -2.75 -14.74
C LYS A 155 1.90 -3.09 -15.63
N SER A 156 1.50 -4.35 -15.71
CA SER A 156 0.34 -4.77 -16.53
C SER A 156 -0.97 -4.19 -16.02
N LEU A 157 -1.06 -3.90 -14.73
CA LEU A 157 -2.20 -3.21 -14.12
C LEU A 157 -2.13 -1.67 -14.23
N GLY A 158 -1.03 -1.12 -14.76
CA GLY A 158 -0.79 0.33 -14.78
C GLY A 158 -0.46 0.93 -13.42
N ALA A 159 0.05 0.12 -12.48
CA ALA A 159 0.52 0.59 -11.19
C ALA A 159 1.84 1.37 -11.31
N ILE A 160 2.11 2.26 -10.35
CA ILE A 160 3.33 3.08 -10.29
C ILE A 160 4.56 2.20 -10.10
N GLY A 161 4.45 1.15 -9.28
CA GLY A 161 5.52 0.21 -9.00
C GLY A 161 5.01 -1.13 -8.51
N GLY A 162 5.90 -2.14 -8.54
CA GLY A 162 5.61 -3.47 -8.03
C GLY A 162 6.84 -4.11 -7.42
N ARG A 163 6.64 -4.81 -6.30
CA ARG A 163 7.69 -5.46 -5.50
C ARG A 163 7.14 -6.64 -4.73
N LEU A 164 7.97 -7.33 -4.01
CA LEU A 164 7.56 -8.26 -2.97
C LEU A 164 7.41 -7.54 -1.63
N LEU A 165 6.64 -8.13 -0.72
CA LEU A 165 6.52 -7.67 0.67
C LEU A 165 7.87 -7.79 1.37
N THR A 166 8.24 -6.80 2.20
CA THR A 166 9.49 -6.88 2.99
C THR A 166 9.29 -7.70 4.28
N TYR A 167 10.38 -8.09 4.92
CA TYR A 167 10.34 -8.80 6.21
C TYR A 167 9.67 -7.97 7.30
N GLU A 168 9.97 -6.67 7.38
CA GLU A 168 9.43 -5.77 8.39
C GLU A 168 7.93 -5.53 8.18
N GLU A 169 7.51 -5.35 6.94
CA GLU A 169 6.09 -5.24 6.60
C GLU A 169 5.36 -6.54 6.96
N ALA A 170 5.94 -7.70 6.62
CA ALA A 170 5.37 -8.99 6.97
C ALA A 170 5.25 -9.17 8.49
N THR A 171 6.28 -8.76 9.25
CA THR A 171 6.28 -8.81 10.72
C THR A 171 5.21 -7.89 11.31
N SER A 172 5.09 -6.66 10.80
CA SER A 172 4.08 -5.71 11.21
C SER A 172 2.66 -6.22 10.93
N LEU A 173 2.43 -6.75 9.72
CA LEU A 173 1.14 -7.33 9.35
C LEU A 173 0.82 -8.59 10.16
N GLN A 174 1.81 -9.43 10.46
CA GLN A 174 1.62 -10.63 11.29
C GLN A 174 1.13 -10.28 12.70
N SER A 175 1.63 -9.19 13.27
CA SER A 175 1.23 -8.76 14.61
C SER A 175 -0.15 -8.13 14.66
N SER A 176 -0.53 -7.34 13.65
CA SER A 176 -1.72 -6.49 13.68
C SER A 176 -2.84 -6.95 12.74
N TYR A 177 -2.49 -7.68 11.67
CA TYR A 177 -3.41 -8.05 10.58
C TYR A 177 -3.13 -9.48 10.10
N LYS A 178 -3.20 -10.44 11.02
CA LYS A 178 -2.82 -11.84 10.78
C LYS A 178 -3.53 -12.47 9.57
N ASP A 179 -4.79 -12.12 9.35
CA ASP A 179 -5.58 -12.66 8.23
C ASP A 179 -5.10 -12.16 6.87
N ILE A 180 -4.46 -10.98 6.83
CA ILE A 180 -3.88 -10.44 5.59
C ILE A 180 -2.62 -11.20 5.20
N ILE A 181 -1.79 -11.56 6.17
CA ILE A 181 -0.54 -12.28 5.92
C ILE A 181 -0.81 -13.73 5.51
N ASN A 182 -1.91 -14.32 5.98
CA ASN A 182 -2.29 -15.67 5.65
C ASN A 182 -2.88 -15.75 4.24
N VAL A 183 -2.31 -16.58 3.39
CA VAL A 183 -2.95 -17.02 2.15
C VAL A 183 -3.76 -18.27 2.47
N THR A 184 -5.06 -18.10 2.68
CA THR A 184 -5.94 -19.19 3.19
C THR A 184 -6.20 -20.25 2.13
N TYR A 185 -5.86 -20.03 0.88
CA TYR A 185 -6.27 -20.86 -0.24
C TYR A 185 -5.13 -21.06 -1.22
N GLY A 186 -5.02 -22.27 -1.75
CA GLY A 186 -4.00 -22.71 -2.70
C GLY A 186 -3.08 -23.76 -2.08
N LYS A 187 -2.37 -24.48 -2.95
CA LYS A 187 -1.40 -25.49 -2.54
C LYS A 187 -0.07 -24.86 -2.15
N SER A 188 0.21 -23.61 -2.61
CA SER A 188 1.43 -22.90 -2.25
C SER A 188 1.40 -22.61 -0.76
N LYS A 189 2.12 -23.43 -0.02
CA LYS A 189 2.24 -23.27 1.44
C LYS A 189 3.06 -22.05 1.81
N TYR A 190 3.84 -21.53 0.88
CA TYR A 190 4.79 -20.44 1.08
C TYR A 190 4.71 -19.43 -0.04
N TYR A 191 5.06 -18.17 0.27
CA TYR A 191 5.33 -17.15 -0.72
C TYR A 191 6.58 -16.34 -0.35
N TRP A 192 7.25 -15.82 -1.37
CA TRP A 192 8.49 -15.09 -1.22
C TRP A 192 8.28 -13.70 -0.61
N LEU A 193 9.20 -13.30 0.28
CA LEU A 193 9.43 -11.90 0.63
C LEU A 193 10.58 -11.32 -0.19
N GLY A 194 10.66 -9.98 -0.24
CA GLY A 194 11.73 -9.26 -0.94
C GLY A 194 12.99 -9.05 -0.08
N SER A 195 13.09 -9.68 1.08
CA SER A 195 14.17 -9.46 2.04
C SER A 195 15.07 -10.66 2.15
N ALA A 196 16.39 -10.42 2.14
CA ALA A 196 17.39 -11.43 2.47
C ALA A 196 17.32 -11.76 3.95
N SER A 197 17.50 -13.02 4.32
CA SER A 197 17.63 -13.45 5.71
C SER A 197 19.12 -13.59 6.11
N ASN A 198 19.97 -13.92 5.15
CA ASN A 198 21.43 -13.92 5.25
C ASN A 198 22.04 -13.89 3.84
N THR A 199 23.35 -14.13 3.72
CA THR A 199 24.06 -14.10 2.43
C THR A 199 23.58 -15.11 1.40
N ASP A 200 22.87 -16.16 1.82
CA ASP A 200 22.46 -17.28 0.96
C ASP A 200 20.95 -17.54 1.01
N SER A 201 20.18 -16.77 1.78
CA SER A 201 18.80 -17.07 2.06
C SER A 201 17.89 -15.86 1.94
N VAL A 202 16.63 -16.14 1.59
CA VAL A 202 15.54 -15.16 1.48
C VAL A 202 14.45 -15.52 2.46
N TRP A 203 13.81 -14.50 3.00
CA TRP A 203 12.64 -14.70 3.81
C TRP A 203 11.43 -15.14 2.96
N SER A 204 10.62 -15.96 3.56
CA SER A 204 9.31 -16.37 3.03
C SER A 204 8.26 -16.40 4.13
N VAL A 205 7.00 -16.37 3.76
CA VAL A 205 5.86 -16.54 4.66
C VAL A 205 5.25 -17.91 4.44
N TYR A 206 4.98 -18.62 5.53
CA TYR A 206 4.15 -19.82 5.52
C TYR A 206 2.68 -19.42 5.50
N GLY A 207 2.03 -19.55 4.36
CA GLY A 207 0.69 -18.99 4.11
C GLY A 207 -0.43 -19.53 5.02
N ARG A 208 -0.31 -20.72 5.59
CA ARG A 208 -1.34 -21.31 6.47
C ARG A 208 -1.25 -20.87 7.94
N GLY A 209 -0.24 -20.14 8.32
CA GLY A 209 -0.03 -19.74 9.71
C GLY A 209 0.68 -18.42 9.86
N GLY A 210 1.05 -17.77 8.73
CA GLY A 210 1.76 -16.50 8.72
C GLY A 210 3.18 -16.57 9.29
N GLY A 211 3.72 -17.78 9.54
CA GLY A 211 5.07 -17.95 10.05
C GLY A 211 6.12 -17.43 9.08
N LEU A 212 7.10 -16.67 9.60
CA LEU A 212 8.23 -16.18 8.81
C LEU A 212 9.36 -17.20 8.83
N ASN A 213 9.87 -17.54 7.66
CA ASN A 213 10.95 -18.50 7.51
C ASN A 213 12.07 -17.91 6.65
N GLY A 214 13.29 -17.91 7.14
CA GLY A 214 14.50 -17.64 6.36
C GLY A 214 14.92 -18.91 5.63
N LEU A 215 14.87 -18.90 4.31
CA LEU A 215 15.15 -20.07 3.49
C LEU A 215 16.31 -19.81 2.52
N ILE A 216 17.01 -20.90 2.17
CA ILE A 216 18.03 -20.85 1.13
C ILE A 216 17.33 -20.51 -0.20
N PHE A 217 17.76 -19.42 -0.82
CA PHE A 217 17.17 -18.92 -2.06
C PHE A 217 17.42 -19.80 -3.27
N SER A 218 18.37 -20.71 -3.16
CA SER A 218 18.87 -21.47 -4.30
C SER A 218 17.73 -21.97 -5.19
N SER A 219 18.05 -22.21 -6.42
CA SER A 219 17.20 -22.78 -7.48
C SER A 219 16.40 -24.04 -7.10
N SER A 220 16.50 -24.47 -5.83
CA SER A 220 15.85 -25.70 -5.33
C SER A 220 14.43 -25.50 -4.83
N TYR A 221 14.08 -24.27 -4.37
CA TYR A 221 12.75 -24.00 -3.81
C TYR A 221 11.95 -23.12 -4.73
N SER A 222 10.66 -23.47 -4.85
CA SER A 222 9.68 -22.72 -5.61
C SER A 222 8.50 -22.38 -4.71
N TYR A 223 8.14 -21.10 -4.64
CA TYR A 223 7.06 -20.58 -3.80
C TYR A 223 6.19 -19.62 -4.57
N GLY A 224 5.05 -19.27 -4.00
CA GLY A 224 4.14 -18.29 -4.56
C GLY A 224 4.76 -16.88 -4.67
N VAL A 225 4.30 -16.13 -5.63
CA VAL A 225 4.60 -14.71 -5.81
C VAL A 225 3.37 -13.92 -5.38
N ARG A 226 3.49 -13.13 -4.33
CA ARG A 226 2.43 -12.29 -3.80
C ARG A 226 2.87 -10.83 -3.85
N PRO A 227 2.51 -10.09 -4.91
CA PRO A 227 3.04 -8.75 -5.13
C PRO A 227 2.44 -7.71 -4.19
N VAL A 228 3.25 -6.71 -3.87
CA VAL A 228 2.84 -5.39 -3.42
C VAL A 228 2.89 -4.47 -4.62
N ILE A 229 1.82 -3.72 -4.87
CA ILE A 229 1.76 -2.70 -5.92
C ILE A 229 1.54 -1.32 -5.30
N GLU A 230 2.06 -0.28 -5.94
CA GLU A 230 1.80 1.10 -5.57
C GLU A 230 0.88 1.75 -6.60
N ILE A 231 -0.20 2.39 -6.12
CA ILE A 231 -1.18 3.07 -6.96
C ILE A 231 -1.50 4.46 -6.44
N SER A 232 -1.97 5.36 -7.31
CA SER A 232 -2.56 6.63 -6.87
C SER A 232 -3.83 6.39 -6.06
N LYS A 233 -4.07 7.18 -5.01
CA LYS A 233 -5.33 7.16 -4.24
C LYS A 233 -6.57 7.43 -5.09
N SER A 234 -6.42 8.21 -6.15
CA SER A 234 -7.51 8.51 -7.08
C SER A 234 -7.91 7.34 -7.98
N ALA A 235 -7.18 6.23 -7.94
CA ALA A 235 -7.43 5.07 -8.78
C ALA A 235 -8.42 4.06 -8.17
N ILE A 236 -8.78 4.23 -6.88
CA ILE A 236 -9.77 3.40 -6.16
C ILE A 236 -10.71 4.23 -5.30
#